data_d2546c364e5a1aa0c7ddf0570cc2387e
#
_entry.id   d2546c364e5a1aa0c7ddf0570cc2387e
#
_cell.length_a   1.000
_cell.length_b   1.000
_cell.length_c   1.000
_cell.angle_alpha   90.00
_cell.angle_beta   90.00
_cell.angle_gamma   90.00
#
_symmetry.space_group_name_H-M   'P 1'
#
loop_
_entity.id
_entity.type
_entity.pdbx_description
1 polymer ?
#
loop_
_entity_poly.entity_id
_entity_poly.type
_entity_poly.pdbx_seq_one_letter_code
_entity_poly.pdbx_strand_id
1 'polypeptide(L)'
;MAIYAYKGIDARGKSVKGIRDAESAKAARTLLRRDGILATDILEQSEAARKASRDIDFRRLFRRVSPMDVAVATRQLSVLLRSGVPLVEALNALIEQLDQPELKAAFTDTRSRVNEGSTLADALKAHPKIFLTLYVNMVAAGEASGTLEEVLGRLAEFLDDQTRLQSKVRGALAYPVVMAVVVVLILFLMMSVVVPKVTAIFENFNQTLPWYTSLLIWVSDIFSNYWWLLAALLGGGIYWFR
;
A
#
# COMPACT_ATOMS: atom_id res chain seq x y z
N MET A 1 -29.67 -27.59 -5.91
CA MET A 1 -29.62 -27.32 -4.45
C MET A 1 -28.73 -26.12 -4.29
N ALA A 2 -29.20 -25.08 -3.63
CA ALA A 2 -28.42 -23.85 -3.37
C ALA A 2 -27.71 -23.98 -2.03
N ILE A 3 -26.50 -23.44 -1.94
CA ILE A 3 -25.67 -23.47 -0.72
C ILE A 3 -25.93 -22.15 0.05
N TYR A 4 -26.35 -22.27 1.32
CA TYR A 4 -26.61 -21.15 2.19
C TYR A 4 -25.58 -21.02 3.29
N ALA A 5 -24.93 -19.87 3.37
CA ALA A 5 -24.08 -19.50 4.49
C ALA A 5 -24.95 -18.92 5.61
N TYR A 6 -24.82 -19.41 6.84
CA TYR A 6 -25.58 -18.95 7.99
C TYR A 6 -24.67 -18.44 9.12
N LYS A 7 -25.23 -17.47 9.84
CA LYS A 7 -24.70 -16.99 11.11
C LYS A 7 -25.82 -17.12 12.15
N GLY A 8 -25.54 -17.77 13.26
CA GLY A 8 -26.57 -18.05 14.25
C GLY A 8 -25.98 -18.21 15.66
N ILE A 9 -26.86 -18.48 16.61
CA ILE A 9 -26.52 -18.70 18.02
C ILE A 9 -26.98 -20.12 18.38
N ASP A 10 -26.08 -20.93 18.93
CA ASP A 10 -26.35 -22.27 19.45
C ASP A 10 -27.15 -22.18 20.75
N ALA A 11 -27.78 -23.29 21.17
CA ALA A 11 -28.54 -23.41 22.41
C ALA A 11 -27.75 -23.02 23.68
N ARG A 12 -26.41 -22.93 23.58
CA ARG A 12 -25.49 -22.49 24.64
C ARG A 12 -25.15 -20.98 24.59
N GLY A 13 -25.80 -20.20 23.70
CA GLY A 13 -25.54 -18.78 23.53
C GLY A 13 -24.27 -18.42 22.74
N LYS A 14 -23.56 -19.44 22.15
CA LYS A 14 -22.34 -19.22 21.40
C LYS A 14 -22.64 -18.91 19.92
N SER A 15 -22.00 -17.90 19.35
CA SER A 15 -22.11 -17.58 17.92
C SER A 15 -21.47 -18.66 17.07
N VAL A 16 -22.25 -19.25 16.16
CA VAL A 16 -21.83 -20.30 15.22
C VAL A 16 -22.04 -19.79 13.80
N LYS A 17 -21.05 -20.06 12.93
CA LYS A 17 -21.10 -19.80 11.49
C LYS A 17 -20.86 -21.13 10.75
N GLY A 18 -21.62 -21.34 9.67
CA GLY A 18 -21.47 -22.54 8.86
C GLY A 18 -22.14 -22.42 7.51
N ILE A 19 -22.11 -23.51 6.77
CA ILE A 19 -22.69 -23.64 5.43
C ILE A 19 -23.69 -24.81 5.48
N ARG A 20 -24.85 -24.64 4.83
CA ARG A 20 -25.86 -25.69 4.74
C ARG A 20 -26.52 -25.69 3.36
N ASP A 21 -26.68 -26.89 2.83
CA ASP A 21 -27.42 -27.09 1.58
C ASP A 21 -28.91 -27.10 1.84
N ALA A 22 -29.65 -26.29 1.08
CA ALA A 22 -31.12 -26.25 1.15
C ALA A 22 -31.72 -25.79 -0.19
N GLU A 23 -32.99 -26.08 -0.41
CA GLU A 23 -33.68 -25.67 -1.61
C GLU A 23 -34.11 -24.19 -1.56
N SER A 24 -34.22 -23.61 -0.37
CA SER A 24 -34.53 -22.21 -0.15
C SER A 24 -34.01 -21.70 1.18
N ALA A 25 -33.88 -20.38 1.34
CA ALA A 25 -33.49 -19.75 2.60
C ALA A 25 -34.46 -20.10 3.77
N LYS A 26 -35.72 -20.33 3.46
CA LYS A 26 -36.76 -20.75 4.42
C LYS A 26 -36.55 -22.20 4.88
N ALA A 27 -36.21 -23.08 3.96
CA ALA A 27 -35.84 -24.47 4.25
C ALA A 27 -34.55 -24.56 5.08
N ALA A 28 -33.53 -23.79 4.75
CA ALA A 28 -32.29 -23.67 5.52
C ALA A 28 -32.56 -23.24 6.97
N ARG A 29 -33.45 -22.26 7.19
CA ARG A 29 -33.81 -21.77 8.51
C ARG A 29 -34.52 -22.84 9.34
N THR A 30 -35.39 -23.64 8.71
CA THR A 30 -36.11 -24.74 9.37
C THR A 30 -35.17 -25.85 9.80
N LEU A 31 -34.22 -26.23 8.94
CA LEU A 31 -33.21 -27.23 9.24
C LEU A 31 -32.30 -26.81 10.39
N LEU A 32 -31.83 -25.55 10.38
CA LEU A 32 -30.96 -25.00 11.43
C LEU A 32 -31.68 -24.93 12.78
N ARG A 33 -32.96 -24.60 12.77
CA ARG A 33 -33.82 -24.56 13.99
C ARG A 33 -34.01 -25.96 14.57
N ARG A 34 -34.10 -26.99 13.73
CA ARG A 34 -34.15 -28.39 14.14
C ARG A 34 -32.83 -28.87 14.78
N ASP A 35 -31.71 -28.32 14.30
CA ASP A 35 -30.38 -28.58 14.85
C ASP A 35 -30.05 -27.70 16.08
N GLY A 36 -31.04 -26.96 16.63
CA GLY A 36 -30.89 -26.14 17.84
C GLY A 36 -30.14 -24.81 17.59
N ILE A 37 -29.99 -24.41 16.33
CA ILE A 37 -29.27 -23.17 15.97
C ILE A 37 -30.33 -22.11 15.58
N LEU A 38 -30.34 -21.00 16.30
CA LEU A 38 -31.15 -19.82 15.95
C LEU A 38 -30.37 -18.99 14.94
N ALA A 39 -30.70 -19.13 13.64
CA ALA A 39 -30.08 -18.38 12.57
C ALA A 39 -30.47 -16.90 12.62
N THR A 40 -29.49 -16.04 12.81
CA THR A 40 -29.64 -14.59 12.84
C THR A 40 -29.56 -14.02 11.42
N ASP A 41 -28.73 -14.63 10.55
CA ASP A 41 -28.57 -14.22 9.15
C ASP A 41 -28.38 -15.46 8.27
N ILE A 42 -29.08 -15.51 7.11
CA ILE A 42 -28.97 -16.60 6.12
C ILE A 42 -28.86 -15.95 4.75
N LEU A 43 -27.74 -16.20 4.08
CA LEU A 43 -27.43 -15.65 2.77
C LEU A 43 -27.12 -16.77 1.79
N GLU A 44 -27.65 -16.68 0.59
CA GLU A 44 -27.22 -17.54 -0.51
C GLU A 44 -25.75 -17.32 -0.80
N GLN A 45 -24.99 -18.38 -1.07
CA GLN A 45 -23.52 -18.29 -1.20
C GLN A 45 -23.07 -17.25 -2.23
N SER A 46 -23.86 -17.01 -3.28
CA SER A 46 -23.64 -15.94 -4.24
C SER A 46 -23.75 -14.53 -3.64
N GLU A 47 -24.68 -14.33 -2.70
CA GLU A 47 -24.85 -13.07 -1.98
C GLU A 47 -23.88 -12.94 -0.81
N ALA A 48 -23.51 -14.04 -0.14
CA ALA A 48 -22.48 -14.05 0.90
C ALA A 48 -21.11 -13.68 0.33
N ALA A 49 -20.76 -14.19 -0.85
CA ALA A 49 -19.56 -13.79 -1.56
C ALA A 49 -19.58 -12.30 -1.97
N ARG A 50 -20.73 -11.76 -2.38
CA ARG A 50 -20.92 -10.33 -2.67
C ARG A 50 -20.86 -9.44 -1.44
N LYS A 51 -21.39 -9.88 -0.28
CA LYS A 51 -21.28 -9.13 0.98
C LYS A 51 -19.90 -9.23 1.63
N ALA A 52 -19.23 -10.37 1.53
CA ALA A 52 -17.84 -10.52 1.96
C ALA A 52 -16.88 -9.66 1.14
N SER A 53 -17.19 -9.43 -0.15
CA SER A 53 -16.47 -8.46 -0.98
C SER A 53 -16.82 -7.00 -0.68
N ARG A 54 -17.86 -6.75 0.14
CA ARG A 54 -18.25 -5.41 0.62
C ARG A 54 -17.72 -5.06 2.01
N ASP A 55 -17.20 -6.03 2.77
CA ASP A 55 -16.27 -5.77 3.88
C ASP A 55 -14.92 -5.38 3.24
N ILE A 56 -14.90 -4.15 2.76
CA ILE A 56 -13.71 -3.49 2.24
C ILE A 56 -12.79 -3.36 3.45
N ASP A 57 -11.82 -4.27 3.50
CA ASP A 57 -10.71 -4.19 4.43
C ASP A 57 -9.94 -2.93 4.06
N PHE A 58 -10.26 -1.80 4.74
CA PHE A 58 -9.65 -0.49 4.50
C PHE A 58 -8.12 -0.55 4.53
N ARG A 59 -7.53 -1.52 5.22
CA ARG A 59 -6.10 -1.82 5.17
C ARG A 59 -5.62 -2.36 3.82
N ARG A 60 -6.48 -3.01 3.03
CA ARG A 60 -6.14 -3.51 1.69
C ARG A 60 -6.24 -2.42 0.62
N LEU A 61 -7.13 -1.42 0.80
CA LEU A 61 -7.27 -0.30 -0.14
C LEU A 61 -6.05 0.66 -0.13
N PHE A 62 -5.27 0.70 0.96
CA PHE A 62 -4.09 1.57 1.11
C PHE A 62 -2.75 0.89 0.77
N ARG A 63 -2.74 -0.36 0.34
CA ARG A 63 -1.53 -1.01 -0.14
C ARG A 63 -1.33 -0.69 -1.61
N ARG A 64 -0.68 0.42 -1.89
CA ARG A 64 -0.21 0.74 -3.24
C ARG A 64 0.69 -0.39 -3.75
N VAL A 65 0.53 -0.75 -5.02
CA VAL A 65 1.41 -1.70 -5.70
C VAL A 65 2.84 -1.16 -5.64
N SER A 66 3.74 -1.92 -5.07
CA SER A 66 5.15 -1.55 -5.02
C SER A 66 5.80 -1.81 -6.39
N PRO A 67 6.74 -0.96 -6.84
CA PRO A 67 7.54 -1.26 -8.02
C PRO A 67 8.26 -2.62 -7.94
N MET A 68 8.60 -3.06 -6.71
CA MET A 68 9.18 -4.37 -6.46
C MET A 68 8.21 -5.51 -6.77
N ASP A 69 6.91 -5.37 -6.43
CA ASP A 69 5.90 -6.38 -6.73
C ASP A 69 5.74 -6.53 -8.25
N VAL A 70 5.79 -5.42 -8.99
CA VAL A 70 5.75 -5.40 -10.46
C VAL A 70 6.99 -6.05 -11.04
N ALA A 71 8.19 -5.76 -10.49
CA ALA A 71 9.45 -6.35 -10.95
C ALA A 71 9.44 -7.88 -10.79
N VAL A 72 9.01 -8.38 -9.62
CA VAL A 72 8.92 -9.81 -9.33
C VAL A 72 7.91 -10.49 -10.27
N ALA A 73 6.72 -9.90 -10.43
CA ALA A 73 5.70 -10.43 -11.36
C ALA A 73 6.19 -10.47 -12.81
N THR A 74 6.88 -9.40 -13.25
CA THR A 74 7.46 -9.32 -14.60
C THR A 74 8.54 -10.38 -14.81
N ARG A 75 9.39 -10.61 -13.81
CA ARG A 75 10.43 -11.65 -13.84
C ARG A 75 9.81 -13.05 -13.92
N GLN A 76 8.79 -13.32 -13.11
CA GLN A 76 8.07 -14.60 -13.15
C GLN A 76 7.45 -14.85 -14.53
N LEU A 77 6.78 -13.83 -15.11
CA LEU A 77 6.19 -13.92 -16.43
C LEU A 77 7.26 -14.19 -17.51
N SER A 78 8.38 -13.47 -17.46
CA SER A 78 9.51 -13.69 -18.38
C SER A 78 10.05 -15.12 -18.32
N VAL A 79 10.21 -15.67 -17.10
CA VAL A 79 10.70 -17.04 -16.90
C VAL A 79 9.73 -18.08 -17.47
N LEU A 80 8.42 -17.91 -17.22
CA LEU A 80 7.39 -18.80 -17.74
C LEU A 80 7.37 -18.79 -19.28
N LEU A 81 7.40 -17.61 -19.90
CA LEU A 81 7.44 -17.49 -21.36
C LEU A 81 8.71 -18.08 -21.96
N ARG A 82 9.87 -17.83 -21.33
CA ARG A 82 11.16 -18.42 -21.76
C ARG A 82 11.19 -19.94 -21.67
N SER A 83 10.40 -20.51 -20.74
CA SER A 83 10.21 -21.96 -20.63
C SER A 83 9.23 -22.52 -21.68
N GLY A 84 8.72 -21.70 -22.58
CA GLY A 84 7.80 -22.10 -23.64
C GLY A 84 6.34 -22.21 -23.22
N VAL A 85 5.97 -21.71 -22.03
CA VAL A 85 4.57 -21.67 -21.57
C VAL A 85 3.81 -20.62 -22.39
N PRO A 86 2.63 -20.96 -22.98
CA PRO A 86 1.80 -20.00 -23.71
C PRO A 86 1.41 -18.81 -22.84
N LEU A 87 1.29 -17.60 -23.42
CA LEU A 87 1.08 -16.36 -22.71
C LEU A 87 -0.12 -16.40 -21.74
N VAL A 88 -1.27 -16.93 -22.19
CA VAL A 88 -2.48 -17.00 -21.36
C VAL A 88 -2.29 -17.94 -20.17
N GLU A 89 -1.60 -19.05 -20.36
CA GLU A 89 -1.28 -20.01 -19.29
C GLU A 89 -0.24 -19.42 -18.31
N ALA A 90 0.76 -18.71 -18.83
CA ALA A 90 1.75 -18.00 -18.02
C ALA A 90 1.09 -16.92 -17.16
N LEU A 91 0.12 -16.16 -17.69
CA LEU A 91 -0.68 -15.21 -16.93
C LEU A 91 -1.53 -15.90 -15.85
N ASN A 92 -2.12 -17.06 -16.14
CA ASN A 92 -2.86 -17.84 -15.14
C ASN A 92 -1.96 -18.25 -13.96
N ALA A 93 -0.82 -18.86 -14.25
CA ALA A 93 0.14 -19.30 -13.24
C ALA A 93 0.65 -18.11 -12.40
N LEU A 94 0.90 -16.97 -13.04
CA LEU A 94 1.31 -15.74 -12.35
C LEU A 94 0.21 -15.25 -11.39
N ILE A 95 -1.05 -15.16 -11.83
CA ILE A 95 -2.18 -14.68 -11.04
C ILE A 95 -2.38 -15.51 -9.77
N GLU A 96 -2.16 -16.82 -9.82
CA GLU A 96 -2.26 -17.72 -8.67
C GLU A 96 -1.19 -17.41 -7.60
N GLN A 97 0.01 -17.00 -8.01
CA GLN A 97 1.14 -16.70 -7.15
C GLN A 97 1.13 -15.27 -6.57
N LEU A 98 0.29 -14.38 -7.10
CA LEU A 98 0.23 -13.01 -6.65
C LEU A 98 -0.57 -12.87 -5.34
N ASP A 99 0.10 -12.33 -4.30
CA ASP A 99 -0.52 -12.03 -3.01
C ASP A 99 -1.15 -10.63 -2.97
N GLN A 100 -0.65 -9.69 -3.80
CA GLN A 100 -1.07 -8.30 -3.82
C GLN A 100 -2.39 -8.17 -4.61
N PRO A 101 -3.52 -7.79 -3.95
CA PRO A 101 -4.85 -7.85 -4.58
C PRO A 101 -5.02 -6.94 -5.79
N GLU A 102 -4.43 -5.74 -5.76
CA GLU A 102 -4.55 -4.76 -6.85
C GLU A 102 -3.76 -5.22 -8.08
N LEU A 103 -2.56 -5.77 -7.89
CA LEU A 103 -1.75 -6.33 -8.97
C LEU A 103 -2.40 -7.59 -9.54
N LYS A 104 -2.96 -8.44 -8.69
CA LYS A 104 -3.73 -9.63 -9.09
C LYS A 104 -4.94 -9.27 -9.93
N ALA A 105 -5.69 -8.24 -9.54
CA ALA A 105 -6.85 -7.75 -10.31
C ALA A 105 -6.42 -7.22 -11.67
N ALA A 106 -5.32 -6.46 -11.74
CA ALA A 106 -4.79 -5.93 -12.99
C ALA A 106 -4.37 -7.05 -13.95
N PHE A 107 -3.63 -8.06 -13.48
CA PHE A 107 -3.26 -9.19 -14.31
C PHE A 107 -4.44 -10.09 -14.70
N THR A 108 -5.47 -10.18 -13.84
CA THR A 108 -6.70 -10.90 -14.16
C THR A 108 -7.47 -10.22 -15.31
N ASP A 109 -7.61 -8.89 -15.28
CA ASP A 109 -8.20 -8.11 -16.37
C ASP A 109 -7.34 -8.21 -17.63
N THR A 110 -6.02 -8.08 -17.51
CA THR A 110 -5.07 -8.24 -18.62
C THR A 110 -5.24 -9.59 -19.31
N ARG A 111 -5.29 -10.68 -18.53
CA ARG A 111 -5.53 -12.03 -19.08
C ARG A 111 -6.86 -12.12 -19.84
N SER A 112 -7.94 -11.56 -19.28
CA SER A 112 -9.26 -11.58 -19.94
C SER A 112 -9.20 -10.92 -21.30
N ARG A 113 -8.61 -9.72 -21.39
CA ARG A 113 -8.44 -8.97 -22.64
C ARG A 113 -7.55 -9.68 -23.65
N VAL A 114 -6.46 -10.30 -23.19
CA VAL A 114 -5.59 -11.10 -24.08
C VAL A 114 -6.35 -12.32 -24.61
N ASN A 115 -7.14 -12.98 -23.78
CA ASN A 115 -7.97 -14.12 -24.21
C ASN A 115 -9.09 -13.71 -25.19
N GLU A 116 -9.54 -12.45 -25.14
CA GLU A 116 -10.49 -11.82 -26.08
C GLU A 116 -9.80 -11.33 -27.38
N GLY A 117 -8.47 -11.50 -27.50
CA GLY A 117 -7.71 -11.17 -28.69
C GLY A 117 -7.00 -9.81 -28.67
N SER A 118 -7.01 -9.11 -27.55
CA SER A 118 -6.20 -7.89 -27.39
C SER A 118 -4.71 -8.24 -27.30
N THR A 119 -3.85 -7.29 -27.68
CA THR A 119 -2.41 -7.41 -27.42
C THR A 119 -2.12 -7.30 -25.92
N LEU A 120 -1.03 -7.91 -25.45
CA LEU A 120 -0.61 -7.76 -24.05
C LEU A 120 -0.36 -6.31 -23.70
N ALA A 121 0.27 -5.56 -24.60
CA ALA A 121 0.55 -4.14 -24.42
C ALA A 121 -0.72 -3.30 -24.23
N ASP A 122 -1.75 -3.53 -25.07
CA ASP A 122 -3.02 -2.79 -24.97
C ASP A 122 -3.79 -3.15 -23.68
N ALA A 123 -3.74 -4.41 -23.30
CA ALA A 123 -4.35 -4.86 -22.04
C ALA A 123 -3.69 -4.21 -20.81
N LEU A 124 -2.36 -4.14 -20.77
CA LEU A 124 -1.60 -3.49 -19.68
C LEU A 124 -1.80 -1.97 -19.64
N LYS A 125 -1.99 -1.33 -20.80
CA LYS A 125 -2.26 0.11 -20.93
C LYS A 125 -3.53 0.55 -20.17
N ALA A 126 -4.46 -0.36 -19.94
CA ALA A 126 -5.67 -0.08 -19.14
C ALA A 126 -5.37 0.19 -17.66
N HIS A 127 -4.17 -0.16 -17.18
CA HIS A 127 -3.74 -0.01 -15.78
C HIS A 127 -2.54 0.97 -15.62
N PRO A 128 -2.69 2.27 -15.98
CA PRO A 128 -1.57 3.23 -16.02
C PRO A 128 -0.98 3.57 -14.63
N LYS A 129 -1.69 3.27 -13.55
CA LYS A 129 -1.20 3.43 -12.16
C LYS A 129 -0.18 2.36 -11.78
N ILE A 130 -0.20 1.20 -12.44
CA ILE A 130 0.67 0.06 -12.16
C ILE A 130 1.76 -0.03 -13.23
N PHE A 131 1.37 0.05 -14.49
CA PHE A 131 2.27 -0.07 -15.62
C PHE A 131 2.52 1.29 -16.27
N LEU A 132 3.73 1.78 -16.11
CA LEU A 132 4.14 3.07 -16.70
C LEU A 132 4.20 2.97 -18.23
N THR A 133 4.10 4.13 -18.89
CA THR A 133 4.14 4.21 -20.37
C THR A 133 5.38 3.52 -20.97
N LEU A 134 6.55 3.67 -20.32
CA LEU A 134 7.77 2.99 -20.75
C LEU A 134 7.61 1.47 -20.73
N TYR A 135 7.02 0.93 -19.65
CA TYR A 135 6.74 -0.51 -19.52
C TYR A 135 5.89 -1.02 -20.67
N VAL A 136 4.76 -0.35 -20.91
CA VAL A 136 3.81 -0.71 -21.98
C VAL A 136 4.44 -0.66 -23.36
N ASN A 137 5.22 0.40 -23.64
CA ASN A 137 5.90 0.55 -24.93
C ASN A 137 6.97 -0.52 -25.17
N MET A 138 7.71 -0.91 -24.13
CA MET A 138 8.67 -2.02 -24.23
C MET A 138 7.97 -3.34 -24.49
N VAL A 139 6.87 -3.62 -23.80
CA VAL A 139 6.06 -4.81 -24.03
C VAL A 139 5.50 -4.83 -25.46
N ALA A 140 4.98 -3.70 -25.96
CA ALA A 140 4.50 -3.58 -27.34
C ALA A 140 5.60 -3.90 -28.38
N ALA A 141 6.80 -3.38 -28.16
CA ALA A 141 7.95 -3.68 -29.04
C ALA A 141 8.33 -5.16 -29.00
N GLY A 142 8.35 -5.77 -27.80
CA GLY A 142 8.64 -7.21 -27.64
C GLY A 142 7.58 -8.11 -28.27
N GLU A 143 6.32 -7.73 -28.16
CA GLU A 143 5.18 -8.45 -28.77
C GLU A 143 5.24 -8.36 -30.29
N ALA A 144 5.48 -7.18 -30.84
CA ALA A 144 5.61 -6.96 -32.28
C ALA A 144 6.83 -7.67 -32.90
N SER A 145 7.93 -7.81 -32.16
CA SER A 145 9.16 -8.50 -32.63
C SER A 145 9.17 -10.00 -32.33
N GLY A 146 8.21 -10.51 -31.54
CA GLY A 146 8.18 -11.92 -31.12
C GLY A 146 9.24 -12.27 -30.07
N THR A 147 9.83 -11.27 -29.39
CA THR A 147 10.89 -11.43 -28.36
C THR A 147 10.39 -11.00 -26.98
N LEU A 148 9.12 -11.28 -26.70
CA LEU A 148 8.43 -10.81 -25.48
C LEU A 148 9.14 -11.30 -24.21
N GLU A 149 9.60 -12.56 -24.19
CA GLU A 149 10.28 -13.16 -23.04
C GLU A 149 11.60 -12.45 -22.70
N GLU A 150 12.36 -12.02 -23.75
CA GLU A 150 13.62 -11.30 -23.56
C GLU A 150 13.36 -9.87 -23.05
N VAL A 151 12.40 -9.18 -23.66
CA VAL A 151 12.02 -7.81 -23.28
C VAL A 151 11.51 -7.76 -21.84
N LEU A 152 10.64 -8.71 -21.44
CA LEU A 152 10.17 -8.81 -20.06
C LEU A 152 11.31 -9.11 -19.08
N GLY A 153 12.30 -9.91 -19.47
CA GLY A 153 13.51 -10.16 -18.67
C GLY A 153 14.30 -8.89 -18.42
N ARG A 154 14.58 -8.12 -19.49
CA ARG A 154 15.29 -6.83 -19.40
C ARG A 154 14.47 -5.80 -18.58
N LEU A 155 13.17 -5.82 -18.74
CA LEU A 155 12.25 -4.94 -18.01
C LEU A 155 12.24 -5.25 -16.51
N ALA A 156 12.26 -6.53 -16.14
CA ALA A 156 12.38 -6.97 -14.76
C ALA A 156 13.72 -6.51 -14.14
N GLU A 157 14.84 -6.64 -14.87
CA GLU A 157 16.14 -6.14 -14.43
C GLU A 157 16.15 -4.63 -14.23
N PHE A 158 15.58 -3.89 -15.17
CA PHE A 158 15.44 -2.44 -15.05
C PHE A 158 14.65 -2.02 -13.80
N LEU A 159 13.51 -2.68 -13.54
CA LEU A 159 12.69 -2.40 -12.35
C LEU A 159 13.41 -2.78 -11.05
N ASP A 160 14.13 -3.90 -11.02
CA ASP A 160 14.95 -4.31 -9.88
C ASP A 160 16.06 -3.28 -9.59
N ASP A 161 16.77 -2.82 -10.60
CA ASP A 161 17.83 -1.81 -10.46
C ASP A 161 17.25 -0.47 -9.98
N GLN A 162 16.09 -0.07 -10.50
CA GLN A 162 15.40 1.14 -10.06
C GLN A 162 15.02 1.05 -8.58
N THR A 163 14.50 -0.08 -8.12
CA THR A 163 14.14 -0.28 -6.71
C THR A 163 15.36 -0.34 -5.80
N ARG A 164 16.45 -0.95 -6.24
CA ARG A 164 17.74 -0.98 -5.54
C ARG A 164 18.35 0.42 -5.40
N LEU A 165 18.30 1.22 -6.47
CA LEU A 165 18.78 2.61 -6.43
C LEU A 165 17.95 3.45 -5.45
N GLN A 166 16.63 3.34 -5.48
CA GLN A 166 15.77 4.04 -4.53
C GLN A 166 16.07 3.65 -3.08
N SER A 167 16.30 2.36 -2.80
CA SER A 167 16.66 1.88 -1.47
C SER A 167 18.01 2.40 -1.02
N LYS A 168 19.01 2.43 -1.91
CA LYS A 168 20.35 2.99 -1.62
C LYS A 168 20.27 4.49 -1.32
N VAL A 169 19.53 5.26 -2.13
CA VAL A 169 19.33 6.71 -1.92
C VAL A 169 18.63 6.97 -0.60
N ARG A 170 17.54 6.24 -0.30
CA ARG A 170 16.84 6.36 0.98
C ARG A 170 17.74 6.01 2.16
N GLY A 171 18.53 4.95 2.05
CA GLY A 171 19.50 4.57 3.09
C GLY A 171 20.58 5.63 3.29
N ALA A 172 21.12 6.20 2.22
CA ALA A 172 22.13 7.26 2.28
C ALA A 172 21.57 8.56 2.91
N LEU A 173 20.31 8.90 2.64
CA LEU A 173 19.65 10.08 3.19
C LEU A 173 19.21 9.91 4.66
N ALA A 174 19.12 8.69 5.17
CA ALA A 174 18.72 8.44 6.56
C ALA A 174 19.66 9.16 7.56
N TYR A 175 20.98 9.09 7.36
CA TYR A 175 21.95 9.74 8.25
C TYR A 175 21.82 11.27 8.26
N PRO A 176 21.81 11.98 7.12
CA PRO A 176 21.59 13.43 7.08
C PRO A 176 20.27 13.84 7.75
N VAL A 177 19.19 13.10 7.55
CA VAL A 177 17.89 13.38 8.17
C VAL A 177 17.97 13.26 9.70
N VAL A 178 18.55 12.17 10.21
CA VAL A 178 18.73 12.01 11.67
C VAL A 178 19.57 13.13 12.25
N MET A 179 20.68 13.50 11.61
CA MET A 179 21.54 14.59 12.07
C MET A 179 20.81 15.93 12.04
N ALA A 180 20.03 16.22 11.01
CA ALA A 180 19.23 17.43 10.93
C ALA A 180 18.20 17.50 12.08
N VAL A 181 17.53 16.38 12.37
CA VAL A 181 16.59 16.30 13.50
C VAL A 181 17.30 16.57 14.84
N VAL A 182 18.46 15.97 15.06
CA VAL A 182 19.25 16.18 16.30
C VAL A 182 19.67 17.64 16.44
N VAL A 183 20.18 18.25 15.36
CA VAL A 183 20.58 19.67 15.37
C VAL A 183 19.38 20.58 15.69
N VAL A 184 18.24 20.36 15.03
CA VAL A 184 17.01 21.12 15.29
C VAL A 184 16.56 20.95 16.74
N LEU A 185 16.63 19.74 17.30
CA LEU A 185 16.27 19.46 18.69
C LEU A 185 17.19 20.17 19.68
N ILE A 186 18.52 20.18 19.43
CA ILE A 186 19.49 20.90 20.26
C ILE A 186 19.22 22.41 20.19
N LEU A 187 19.01 22.96 18.99
CA LEU A 187 18.67 24.38 18.82
C LEU A 187 17.37 24.73 19.55
N PHE A 188 16.36 23.87 19.47
CA PHE A 188 15.11 24.06 20.22
C PHE A 188 15.35 24.11 21.73
N LEU A 189 16.11 23.16 22.29
CA LEU A 189 16.46 23.15 23.71
C LEU A 189 17.24 24.40 24.11
N MET A 190 18.20 24.83 23.32
CA MET A 190 18.97 26.04 23.56
C MET A 190 18.06 27.28 23.59
N MET A 191 17.19 27.43 22.58
CA MET A 191 16.27 28.57 22.49
C MET A 191 15.17 28.56 23.56
N SER A 192 14.66 27.39 23.93
CA SER A 192 13.55 27.26 24.89
C SER A 192 13.99 27.30 26.33
N VAL A 193 15.20 26.86 26.68
CA VAL A 193 15.65 26.71 28.06
C VAL A 193 16.83 27.62 28.39
N VAL A 194 17.84 27.66 27.53
CA VAL A 194 19.09 28.36 27.87
C VAL A 194 18.97 29.86 27.62
N VAL A 195 18.45 30.26 26.47
CA VAL A 195 18.31 31.70 26.14
C VAL A 195 17.46 32.45 27.16
N PRO A 196 16.26 31.98 27.58
CA PRO A 196 15.46 32.70 28.61
C PRO A 196 16.19 32.83 29.95
N LYS A 197 16.93 31.78 30.39
CA LYS A 197 17.69 31.84 31.65
C LYS A 197 18.83 32.87 31.61
N VAL A 198 19.54 32.94 30.49
CA VAL A 198 20.60 33.92 30.29
C VAL A 198 20.02 35.33 30.22
N THR A 199 18.91 35.54 29.53
CA THR A 199 18.23 36.85 29.43
C THR A 199 17.78 37.35 30.80
N ALA A 200 17.19 36.50 31.63
CA ALA A 200 16.76 36.85 32.99
C ALA A 200 17.93 37.32 33.87
N ILE A 201 19.14 36.83 33.66
CA ILE A 201 20.34 37.28 34.36
C ILE A 201 20.67 38.72 33.96
N PHE A 202 20.63 39.07 32.68
CA PHE A 202 20.93 40.42 32.19
C PHE A 202 19.87 41.46 32.61
N GLU A 203 18.60 41.09 32.66
CA GLU A 203 17.51 41.94 33.13
C GLU A 203 17.72 42.35 34.60
N ASN A 204 18.21 41.45 35.45
CA ASN A 204 18.51 41.72 36.84
C ASN A 204 19.66 42.73 37.03
N PHE A 205 20.52 42.93 36.06
CA PHE A 205 21.63 43.89 36.10
C PHE A 205 21.30 45.26 35.48
N ASN A 206 20.05 45.51 35.05
CA ASN A 206 19.60 46.77 34.42
C ASN A 206 20.48 47.20 33.21
N GLN A 207 21.12 46.24 32.52
CA GLN A 207 21.94 46.58 31.36
C GLN A 207 21.07 46.48 30.11
N THR A 208 21.21 47.47 29.20
CA THR A 208 20.56 47.48 27.92
C THR A 208 21.12 46.34 27.04
N LEU A 209 20.26 45.44 26.66
CA LEU A 209 20.64 44.30 25.79
C LEU A 209 21.06 44.80 24.40
N PRO A 210 22.18 44.30 23.85
CA PRO A 210 22.58 44.57 22.46
C PRO A 210 21.47 44.12 21.49
N TRP A 211 21.35 44.80 20.33
CA TRP A 211 20.31 44.57 19.36
C TRP A 211 20.26 43.09 18.83
N TYR A 212 21.40 42.44 18.71
CA TYR A 212 21.50 41.03 18.33
C TYR A 212 20.92 40.06 19.37
N THR A 213 20.98 40.42 20.68
CA THR A 213 20.38 39.64 21.75
C THR A 213 18.85 39.77 21.72
N SER A 214 18.33 40.98 21.44
CA SER A 214 16.89 41.19 21.26
C SER A 214 16.33 40.40 20.06
N LEU A 215 17.08 40.30 18.96
CA LEU A 215 16.72 39.49 17.81
C LEU A 215 16.70 37.99 18.17
N LEU A 216 17.64 37.55 19.01
CA LEU A 216 17.76 36.16 19.45
C LEU A 216 16.58 35.76 20.38
N ILE A 217 16.16 36.72 21.27
CA ILE A 217 14.97 36.55 22.11
C ILE A 217 13.71 36.46 21.27
N TRP A 218 13.56 37.33 20.26
CA TRP A 218 12.41 37.28 19.33
C TRP A 218 12.31 35.96 18.59
N VAL A 219 13.43 35.42 18.11
CA VAL A 219 13.50 34.09 17.49
C VAL A 219 13.15 33.01 18.53
N SER A 220 13.65 33.11 19.77
CA SER A 220 13.35 32.18 20.86
C SER A 220 11.85 32.14 21.19
N ASP A 221 11.19 33.29 21.23
CA ASP A 221 9.75 33.39 21.46
C ASP A 221 8.93 32.73 20.35
N ILE A 222 9.37 32.89 19.10
CA ILE A 222 8.76 32.17 17.97
C ILE A 222 8.90 30.65 18.16
N PHE A 223 10.09 30.17 18.48
CA PHE A 223 10.33 28.73 18.71
C PHE A 223 9.53 28.18 19.89
N SER A 224 9.43 28.96 21.00
CA SER A 224 8.68 28.56 22.18
C SER A 224 7.17 28.56 21.97
N ASN A 225 6.65 29.50 21.18
CA ASN A 225 5.21 29.67 20.98
C ASN A 225 4.67 28.85 19.78
N TYR A 226 5.52 28.58 18.79
CA TYR A 226 5.15 27.85 17.55
C TYR A 226 5.82 26.47 17.41
N TRP A 227 6.21 25.84 18.52
CA TRP A 227 6.83 24.50 18.53
C TRP A 227 6.01 23.44 17.79
N TRP A 228 4.66 23.55 17.85
CA TRP A 228 3.74 22.66 17.16
C TRP A 228 3.86 22.78 15.62
N LEU A 229 4.20 23.97 15.10
CA LEU A 229 4.39 24.20 13.67
C LEU A 229 5.70 23.55 13.20
N LEU A 230 6.75 23.58 14.00
CA LEU A 230 8.00 22.86 13.77
C LEU A 230 7.78 21.34 13.81
N ALA A 231 7.00 20.84 14.77
CA ALA A 231 6.64 19.43 14.85
C ALA A 231 5.80 18.98 13.63
N ALA A 232 4.87 19.83 13.17
CA ALA A 232 4.07 19.58 11.97
C ALA A 232 4.93 19.58 10.69
N LEU A 233 5.91 20.47 10.58
CA LEU A 233 6.81 20.58 9.43
C LEU A 233 7.79 19.40 9.39
N LEU A 234 8.32 18.97 10.53
CA LEU A 234 9.15 17.76 10.64
C LEU A 234 8.33 16.49 10.35
N GLY A 235 7.14 16.36 10.95
CA GLY A 235 6.22 15.24 10.70
C GLY A 235 5.75 15.18 9.25
N GLY A 236 5.41 16.32 8.65
CA GLY A 236 5.06 16.44 7.23
C GLY A 236 6.22 16.08 6.30
N GLY A 237 7.44 16.52 6.62
CA GLY A 237 8.66 16.17 5.88
C GLY A 237 8.94 14.65 5.90
N ILE A 238 8.83 14.02 7.08
CA ILE A 238 8.96 12.56 7.23
C ILE A 238 7.86 11.81 6.47
N TYR A 239 6.63 12.31 6.54
CA TYR A 239 5.49 11.73 5.82
C TYR A 239 5.65 11.84 4.30
N TRP A 240 6.13 12.99 3.80
CA TRP A 240 6.37 13.20 2.36
C TRP A 240 7.55 12.35 1.84
N PHE A 241 8.54 12.09 2.70
CA PHE A 241 9.71 11.27 2.35
C PHE A 241 9.42 9.75 2.39
N ARG A 242 8.33 9.32 3.04
CA ARG A 242 7.92 7.90 3.15
C ARG A 242 7.03 7.48 1.99
#